data_53c7a964abc433ac30f5a1be58d26db8
#
_entry.id   53c7a964abc433ac30f5a1be58d26db8
#
_cell.length_a   1.000
_cell.length_b   1.000
_cell.length_c   1.000
_cell.angle_alpha   90.00
_cell.angle_beta   90.00
_cell.angle_gamma   90.00
#
_symmetry.space_group_name_H-M   'P 1'
#
loop_
_entity.id
_entity.type
_entity.pdbx_description
1 polymer ?
#
loop_
_entity_poly.entity_id
_entity_poly.type
_entity_poly.pdbx_seq_one_letter_code
_entity_poly.pdbx_strand_id
1 'polypeptide(L)'
;PKPSSAASDVYKRQVLNSLQLMQDFGVNLICVEDGIDSSKDAGKLMISVLSAVAEIERENIRTQTMAGREQKAREGKWNGGFAPYGYKLENGNLVIAEDEVEVIRVIYDRYIHTNEGVAGVAKYLNRNGYTKKLRQNNTIPGFSRDFVKNVLYNPVYMGKIAYGRRRTEKKQGTRNEMHVVEQSEFPVYEGQHEAIISEEDWY
;
A
#
# COMPACT_ATOMS: atom_id res chain seq x y z
N PRO A 1 -23.08 -27.28 5.67
CA PRO A 1 -21.70 -26.74 5.79
C PRO A 1 -21.65 -25.74 6.94
N LYS A 2 -20.72 -25.97 7.88
CA LYS A 2 -20.46 -24.98 8.94
C LYS A 2 -20.13 -23.63 8.27
N PRO A 3 -20.74 -22.51 8.72
CA PRO A 3 -20.33 -21.22 8.20
C PRO A 3 -18.83 -21.06 8.44
N SER A 4 -18.10 -20.59 7.43
CA SER A 4 -16.66 -20.39 7.56
C SER A 4 -16.40 -19.40 8.69
N SER A 5 -15.33 -19.58 9.45
CA SER A 5 -14.93 -18.66 10.52
C SER A 5 -14.93 -17.19 10.05
N ALA A 6 -14.55 -16.96 8.81
CA ALA A 6 -14.57 -15.64 8.18
C ALA A 6 -15.97 -14.99 8.11
N ALA A 7 -17.03 -15.74 7.85
CA ALA A 7 -18.39 -15.19 7.82
C ALA A 7 -18.87 -14.83 9.25
N SER A 8 -18.54 -15.66 10.25
CA SER A 8 -18.81 -15.37 11.66
C SER A 8 -18.07 -14.09 12.14
N ASP A 9 -16.82 -13.91 11.71
CA ASP A 9 -16.00 -12.78 12.12
C ASP A 9 -16.46 -11.46 11.48
N VAL A 10 -16.93 -11.51 10.22
CA VAL A 10 -17.54 -10.36 9.55
C VAL A 10 -18.83 -9.94 10.26
N TYR A 11 -19.68 -10.90 10.62
CA TYR A 11 -20.93 -10.65 11.35
C TYR A 11 -20.67 -10.03 12.72
N LYS A 12 -19.78 -10.60 13.52
CA LYS A 12 -19.40 -10.05 14.85
C LYS A 12 -18.90 -8.61 14.74
N ARG A 13 -18.06 -8.32 13.73
CA ARG A 13 -17.54 -6.97 13.50
C ARG A 13 -18.62 -5.98 13.15
N GLN A 14 -19.56 -6.37 12.31
CA GLN A 14 -20.69 -5.51 11.92
C GLN A 14 -21.59 -5.20 13.12
N VAL A 15 -21.85 -6.18 13.99
CA VAL A 15 -22.61 -6.01 15.22
C VAL A 15 -21.90 -5.05 16.19
N LEU A 16 -20.58 -5.19 16.39
CA LEU A 16 -19.81 -4.30 17.28
C LEU A 16 -19.78 -2.84 16.81
N ASN A 17 -19.64 -2.62 15.50
CA ASN A 17 -19.69 -1.25 14.94
C ASN A 17 -21.08 -0.64 15.09
N SER A 18 -22.13 -1.43 14.91
CA SER A 18 -23.52 -0.99 15.09
C SER A 18 -23.82 -0.68 16.55
N LEU A 19 -23.25 -1.46 17.48
CA LEU A 19 -23.40 -1.23 18.93
C LEU A 19 -22.86 0.12 19.37
N GLN A 20 -21.66 0.50 18.90
CA GLN A 20 -21.10 1.79 19.27
C GLN A 20 -21.96 2.94 18.75
N LEU A 21 -22.45 2.83 17.51
CA LEU A 21 -23.36 3.81 16.95
C LEU A 21 -24.66 3.91 17.73
N MET A 22 -25.26 2.78 18.11
CA MET A 22 -26.49 2.74 18.90
C MET A 22 -26.31 3.36 20.29
N GLN A 23 -25.17 3.10 20.94
CA GLN A 23 -24.84 3.72 22.23
C GLN A 23 -24.70 5.24 22.13
N ASP A 24 -24.07 5.74 21.05
CA ASP A 24 -23.93 7.18 20.80
C ASP A 24 -25.30 7.87 20.63
N PHE A 25 -26.32 7.14 20.18
CA PHE A 25 -27.71 7.61 20.07
C PHE A 25 -28.62 7.22 21.24
N GLY A 26 -28.07 6.63 22.30
CA GLY A 26 -28.84 6.20 23.46
C GLY A 26 -29.78 5.01 23.21
N VAL A 27 -29.56 4.25 22.17
CA VAL A 27 -30.36 3.06 21.81
C VAL A 27 -29.72 1.81 22.41
N ASN A 28 -30.52 0.99 23.10
CA ASN A 28 -30.08 -0.26 23.67
C ASN A 28 -30.24 -1.42 22.67
N LEU A 29 -29.28 -2.35 22.70
CA LEU A 29 -29.32 -3.59 21.93
C LEU A 29 -29.61 -4.77 22.85
N ILE A 30 -30.55 -5.61 22.45
CA ILE A 30 -30.83 -6.89 23.08
C ILE A 30 -30.59 -7.99 22.08
N CYS A 31 -29.59 -8.85 22.33
CA CYS A 31 -29.32 -10.05 21.55
C CYS A 31 -29.94 -11.25 22.28
N VAL A 32 -31.03 -11.79 21.73
CA VAL A 32 -31.81 -12.85 22.39
C VAL A 32 -31.04 -14.18 22.40
N GLU A 33 -30.30 -14.48 21.33
CA GLU A 33 -29.55 -15.74 21.21
C GLU A 33 -28.35 -15.79 22.16
N ASP A 34 -27.63 -14.68 22.32
CA ASP A 34 -26.44 -14.61 23.17
C ASP A 34 -26.75 -14.11 24.60
N GLY A 35 -28.02 -13.77 24.91
CA GLY A 35 -28.43 -13.28 26.21
C GLY A 35 -27.84 -11.92 26.60
N ILE A 36 -27.39 -11.13 25.61
CA ILE A 36 -26.75 -9.83 25.83
C ILE A 36 -27.80 -8.73 25.82
N ASP A 37 -27.85 -7.96 26.90
CA ASP A 37 -28.74 -6.80 27.04
C ASP A 37 -27.92 -5.57 27.44
N SER A 38 -27.72 -4.65 26.48
CA SER A 38 -26.89 -3.46 26.70
C SER A 38 -27.50 -2.43 27.65
N SER A 39 -28.77 -2.59 28.04
CA SER A 39 -29.38 -1.75 29.07
C SER A 39 -28.90 -2.09 30.49
N LYS A 40 -28.36 -3.29 30.68
CA LYS A 40 -27.84 -3.80 31.95
C LYS A 40 -26.33 -3.67 32.03
N ASP A 41 -25.80 -3.45 33.21
CA ASP A 41 -24.36 -3.26 33.43
C ASP A 41 -23.54 -4.50 33.03
N ALA A 42 -24.04 -5.71 33.25
CA ALA A 42 -23.45 -6.94 32.80
C ALA A 42 -23.35 -7.00 31.27
N GLY A 43 -24.37 -6.59 30.55
CA GLY A 43 -24.38 -6.52 29.09
C GLY A 43 -23.40 -5.47 28.54
N LYS A 44 -23.31 -4.29 29.16
CA LYS A 44 -22.33 -3.25 28.83
C LYS A 44 -20.91 -3.75 29.01
N LEU A 45 -20.63 -4.44 30.14
CA LEU A 45 -19.32 -5.04 30.40
C LEU A 45 -18.97 -6.07 29.32
N MET A 46 -19.90 -6.96 28.99
CA MET A 46 -19.70 -7.99 27.96
C MET A 46 -19.39 -7.40 26.58
N ILE A 47 -20.12 -6.35 26.18
CA ILE A 47 -19.85 -5.61 24.94
C ILE A 47 -18.45 -4.99 24.96
N SER A 48 -18.05 -4.39 26.08
CA SER A 48 -16.70 -3.80 26.21
C SER A 48 -15.61 -4.84 26.09
N VAL A 49 -15.78 -6.03 26.69
CA VAL A 49 -14.83 -7.14 26.57
C VAL A 49 -14.77 -7.66 25.13
N LEU A 50 -15.91 -7.88 24.48
CA LEU A 50 -15.95 -8.33 23.10
C LEU A 50 -15.31 -7.30 22.14
N SER A 51 -15.52 -6.02 22.39
CA SER A 51 -14.87 -4.94 21.62
C SER A 51 -13.34 -4.93 21.79
N ALA A 52 -12.86 -5.13 23.02
CA ALA A 52 -11.43 -5.22 23.30
C ALA A 52 -10.80 -6.45 22.63
N VAL A 53 -11.45 -7.60 22.68
CA VAL A 53 -10.97 -8.83 21.99
C VAL A 53 -10.90 -8.61 20.47
N ALA A 54 -11.94 -8.00 19.89
CA ALA A 54 -11.95 -7.70 18.46
C ALA A 54 -10.83 -6.71 18.04
N GLU A 55 -10.48 -5.76 18.90
CA GLU A 55 -9.34 -4.86 18.68
C GLU A 55 -8.01 -5.60 18.71
N ILE A 56 -7.80 -6.49 19.68
CA ILE A 56 -6.60 -7.35 19.79
C ILE A 56 -6.46 -8.25 18.56
N GLU A 57 -7.54 -8.90 18.13
CA GLU A 57 -7.53 -9.74 16.91
C GLU A 57 -7.14 -8.93 15.67
N ARG A 58 -7.67 -7.71 15.53
CA ARG A 58 -7.35 -6.81 14.41
C ARG A 58 -5.86 -6.44 14.40
N GLU A 59 -5.29 -6.11 15.56
CA GLU A 59 -3.88 -5.77 15.67
C GLU A 59 -2.98 -6.98 15.41
N ASN A 60 -3.36 -8.18 15.85
CA ASN A 60 -2.65 -9.41 15.56
C ASN A 60 -2.63 -9.71 14.05
N ILE A 61 -3.77 -9.60 13.36
CA ILE A 61 -3.85 -9.78 11.90
C ILE A 61 -2.98 -8.76 11.18
N ARG A 62 -3.00 -7.50 11.63
CA ARG A 62 -2.15 -6.44 11.07
C ARG A 62 -0.68 -6.78 11.23
N THR A 63 -0.25 -7.16 12.42
CA THR A 63 1.13 -7.52 12.74
C THR A 63 1.61 -8.69 11.88
N GLN A 64 0.82 -9.77 11.79
CA GLN A 64 1.13 -10.92 10.94
C GLN A 64 1.22 -10.55 9.46
N THR A 65 0.29 -9.70 8.98
CA THR A 65 0.29 -9.22 7.60
C THR A 65 1.55 -8.40 7.29
N MET A 66 1.94 -7.51 8.20
CA MET A 66 3.15 -6.69 8.05
C MET A 66 4.42 -7.53 8.09
N ALA A 67 4.51 -8.48 9.02
CA ALA A 67 5.62 -9.43 9.09
C ALA A 67 5.74 -10.28 7.81
N GLY A 68 4.63 -10.77 7.29
CA GLY A 68 4.60 -11.52 6.03
C GLY A 68 5.04 -10.69 4.81
N ARG A 69 4.67 -9.40 4.77
CA ARG A 69 5.12 -8.47 3.71
C ARG A 69 6.63 -8.18 3.83
N GLU A 70 7.12 -7.97 5.04
CA GLU A 70 8.54 -7.75 5.28
C GLU A 70 9.37 -8.97 4.88
N GLN A 71 8.93 -10.17 5.29
CA GLN A 71 9.59 -11.41 4.90
C GLN A 71 9.62 -11.58 3.37
N LYS A 72 8.53 -11.27 2.69
CA LYS A 72 8.44 -11.31 1.23
C LYS A 72 9.42 -10.34 0.58
N ALA A 73 9.61 -9.14 1.14
CA ALA A 73 10.60 -8.17 0.68
C ALA A 73 12.04 -8.67 0.90
N ARG A 74 12.34 -9.26 2.06
CA ARG A 74 13.64 -9.89 2.35
C ARG A 74 13.99 -11.00 1.36
N GLU A 75 12.98 -11.73 0.88
CA GLU A 75 13.13 -12.74 -0.17
C GLU A 75 13.28 -12.13 -1.58
N GLY A 76 13.34 -10.82 -1.72
CA GLY A 76 13.46 -10.13 -3.01
C GLY A 76 12.20 -10.19 -3.87
N LYS A 77 11.07 -10.54 -3.31
CA LYS A 77 9.79 -10.67 -4.03
C LYS A 77 8.98 -9.38 -3.97
N TRP A 78 8.27 -9.08 -5.05
CA TRP A 78 7.37 -7.92 -5.09
C TRP A 78 6.21 -8.05 -4.10
N ASN A 79 5.96 -7.01 -3.30
CA ASN A 79 4.96 -7.00 -2.23
C ASN A 79 3.51 -6.79 -2.70
N GLY A 80 3.26 -6.92 -3.98
CA GLY A 80 1.92 -6.75 -4.55
C GLY A 80 1.57 -5.30 -4.86
N GLY A 81 0.33 -5.08 -5.29
CA GLY A 81 -0.08 -3.83 -5.89
C GLY A 81 0.28 -3.77 -7.38
N PHE A 82 0.17 -2.59 -7.98
CA PHE A 82 0.53 -2.40 -9.38
C PHE A 82 2.04 -2.49 -9.57
N ALA A 83 2.46 -3.09 -10.68
CA ALA A 83 3.87 -3.05 -11.07
C ALA A 83 4.32 -1.60 -11.30
N PRO A 84 5.57 -1.25 -10.95
CA PRO A 84 6.16 0.01 -11.34
C PRO A 84 6.15 0.16 -12.88
N TYR A 85 6.14 1.40 -13.37
CA TYR A 85 6.23 1.65 -14.80
C TYR A 85 7.55 1.09 -15.35
N GLY A 86 7.54 0.45 -16.51
CA GLY A 86 8.67 -0.31 -17.05
C GLY A 86 8.66 -1.78 -16.65
N TYR A 87 7.80 -2.18 -15.72
CA TYR A 87 7.57 -3.57 -15.32
C TYR A 87 6.10 -3.97 -15.43
N LYS A 88 5.86 -5.25 -15.62
CA LYS A 88 4.56 -5.93 -15.53
C LYS A 88 4.65 -7.07 -14.51
N LEU A 89 3.49 -7.50 -14.01
CA LEU A 89 3.42 -8.65 -13.11
C LEU A 89 3.07 -9.91 -13.90
N GLU A 90 3.93 -10.92 -13.80
CA GLU A 90 3.67 -12.27 -14.30
C GLU A 90 3.84 -13.26 -13.15
N ASN A 91 2.79 -13.99 -12.82
CA ASN A 91 2.78 -14.94 -11.71
C ASN A 91 3.29 -14.37 -10.37
N GLY A 92 3.00 -13.07 -10.11
CA GLY A 92 3.43 -12.37 -8.89
C GLY A 92 4.86 -11.84 -8.88
N ASN A 93 5.62 -12.06 -9.96
CA ASN A 93 6.97 -11.56 -10.15
C ASN A 93 6.98 -10.34 -11.10
N LEU A 94 7.93 -9.44 -10.87
CA LEU A 94 8.18 -8.33 -11.79
C LEU A 94 8.98 -8.83 -12.99
N VAL A 95 8.46 -8.54 -14.19
CA VAL A 95 9.11 -8.80 -15.47
C VAL A 95 9.16 -7.50 -16.26
N ILE A 96 10.20 -7.26 -17.03
CA ILE A 96 10.35 -6.07 -17.87
C ILE A 96 9.17 -5.97 -18.84
N ALA A 97 8.58 -4.77 -18.92
CA ALA A 97 7.53 -4.43 -19.88
C ALA A 97 8.20 -3.76 -21.09
N GLU A 98 8.33 -4.49 -22.19
CA GLU A 98 9.03 -4.07 -23.41
C GLU A 98 8.48 -2.76 -24.00
N ASP A 99 7.18 -2.51 -23.80
CA ASP A 99 6.50 -1.32 -24.28
C ASP A 99 6.68 -0.07 -23.39
N GLU A 100 7.26 -0.24 -22.20
CA GLU A 100 7.46 0.84 -21.23
C GLU A 100 8.93 1.06 -20.84
N VAL A 101 9.77 0.04 -21.00
CA VAL A 101 11.16 0.04 -20.50
C VAL A 101 12.03 1.13 -21.14
N GLU A 102 11.79 1.43 -22.41
CA GLU A 102 12.55 2.46 -23.11
C GLU A 102 12.42 3.83 -22.48
N VAL A 103 11.23 4.18 -22.01
CA VAL A 103 10.99 5.46 -21.31
C VAL A 103 11.85 5.53 -20.05
N ILE A 104 11.98 4.44 -19.31
CA ILE A 104 12.83 4.40 -18.10
C ILE A 104 14.29 4.63 -18.48
N ARG A 105 14.79 3.95 -19.49
CA ARG A 105 16.16 4.13 -19.99
C ARG A 105 16.42 5.58 -20.45
N VAL A 106 15.49 6.17 -21.18
CA VAL A 106 15.58 7.58 -21.61
C VAL A 106 15.59 8.54 -20.43
N ILE A 107 14.79 8.28 -19.37
CA ILE A 107 14.78 9.12 -18.17
C ILE A 107 16.18 9.14 -17.53
N TYR A 108 16.80 7.99 -17.32
CA TYR A 108 18.12 7.89 -16.71
C TYR A 108 19.21 8.45 -17.63
N ASP A 109 19.21 8.10 -18.90
CA ASP A 109 20.17 8.61 -19.90
C ASP A 109 20.17 10.15 -19.93
N ARG A 110 18.99 10.77 -20.04
CA ARG A 110 18.87 12.23 -20.06
C ARG A 110 19.30 12.86 -18.75
N TYR A 111 18.93 12.27 -17.61
CA TYR A 111 19.27 12.82 -16.31
C TYR A 111 20.76 12.75 -16.01
N ILE A 112 21.44 11.70 -16.42
CA ILE A 112 22.88 11.45 -16.17
C ILE A 112 23.74 12.22 -17.17
N HIS A 113 23.42 12.15 -18.47
CA HIS A 113 24.29 12.63 -19.53
C HIS A 113 23.97 14.05 -20.02
N THR A 114 22.96 14.73 -19.44
CA THR A 114 22.63 16.11 -19.79
C THR A 114 22.50 16.98 -18.55
N ASN A 115 22.47 18.31 -18.74
CA ASN A 115 22.22 19.25 -17.63
C ASN A 115 20.72 19.45 -17.34
N GLU A 116 19.87 18.50 -17.77
CA GLU A 116 18.42 18.58 -17.55
C GLU A 116 18.06 18.09 -16.15
N GLY A 117 17.42 18.93 -15.37
CA GLY A 117 16.81 18.49 -14.12
C GLY A 117 15.51 17.71 -14.38
N VAL A 118 14.95 17.14 -13.33
CA VAL A 118 13.72 16.31 -13.35
C VAL A 118 12.59 16.91 -14.20
N ALA A 119 12.36 18.23 -14.12
CA ALA A 119 11.33 18.92 -14.91
C ALA A 119 11.71 19.03 -16.39
N GLY A 120 13.00 19.15 -16.69
CA GLY A 120 13.54 19.18 -18.07
C GLY A 120 13.30 17.85 -18.75
N VAL A 121 13.66 16.75 -18.10
CA VAL A 121 13.44 15.38 -18.59
C VAL A 121 11.95 15.12 -18.86
N ALA A 122 11.06 15.53 -17.96
CA ALA A 122 9.61 15.39 -18.19
C ALA A 122 9.13 16.16 -19.42
N LYS A 123 9.64 17.40 -19.62
CA LYS A 123 9.34 18.21 -20.80
C LYS A 123 9.90 17.56 -22.08
N TYR A 124 11.12 17.03 -22.00
CA TYR A 124 11.74 16.33 -23.12
C TYR A 124 10.87 15.15 -23.60
N LEU A 125 10.47 14.27 -22.70
CA LEU A 125 9.61 13.13 -23.02
C LEU A 125 8.31 13.57 -23.71
N ASN A 126 7.63 14.56 -23.16
CA ASN A 126 6.36 15.06 -23.71
C ASN A 126 6.53 15.72 -25.09
N ARG A 127 7.63 16.45 -25.32
CA ARG A 127 7.92 17.12 -26.59
C ARG A 127 8.32 16.14 -27.71
N ASN A 128 8.95 15.02 -27.34
CA ASN A 128 9.36 13.99 -28.27
C ASN A 128 8.30 12.92 -28.50
N GLY A 129 7.07 13.15 -28.04
CA GLY A 129 5.93 12.28 -28.34
C GLY A 129 5.84 11.01 -27.51
N TYR A 130 6.69 10.87 -26.47
CA TYR A 130 6.52 9.76 -25.53
C TYR A 130 5.21 9.90 -24.77
N THR A 131 4.45 8.83 -24.64
CA THR A 131 3.19 8.80 -23.92
C THR A 131 3.17 7.63 -22.95
N LYS A 132 2.59 7.86 -21.75
CA LYS A 132 2.36 6.78 -20.80
C LYS A 132 1.21 5.92 -21.28
N LYS A 133 1.37 4.60 -21.15
CA LYS A 133 0.24 3.69 -21.22
C LYS A 133 -0.73 3.98 -20.08
N LEU A 134 -1.99 4.20 -20.39
CA LEU A 134 -3.01 4.44 -19.39
C LEU A 134 -3.26 3.17 -18.58
N ARG A 135 -3.09 3.27 -17.27
CA ARG A 135 -3.41 2.23 -16.30
C ARG A 135 -4.64 2.67 -15.51
N GLN A 136 -5.29 1.76 -14.78
CA GLN A 136 -6.58 1.98 -14.09
C GLN A 136 -6.73 3.32 -13.34
N ASN A 137 -5.63 3.85 -12.79
CA ASN A 137 -5.65 5.08 -12.00
C ASN A 137 -4.93 6.27 -12.68
N ASN A 138 -4.61 6.17 -13.96
CA ASN A 138 -3.85 7.20 -14.65
C ASN A 138 -4.58 7.63 -15.93
N THR A 139 -5.15 8.82 -15.90
CA THR A 139 -5.92 9.40 -17.01
C THR A 139 -5.09 10.36 -17.88
N ILE A 140 -3.87 10.71 -17.45
CA ILE A 140 -3.03 11.69 -18.15
C ILE A 140 -1.89 10.95 -18.87
N PRO A 141 -1.84 10.99 -20.20
CA PRO A 141 -0.81 10.29 -20.98
C PRO A 141 0.58 10.95 -20.89
N GLY A 142 0.65 12.22 -20.49
CA GLY A 142 1.92 12.95 -20.37
C GLY A 142 2.71 12.61 -19.10
N PHE A 143 4.01 12.90 -19.11
CA PHE A 143 4.92 12.71 -17.99
C PHE A 143 4.99 13.98 -17.14
N SER A 144 4.79 13.84 -15.84
CA SER A 144 4.95 14.92 -14.87
C SER A 144 6.35 14.91 -14.25
N ARG A 145 6.76 16.05 -13.65
CA ARG A 145 7.96 16.13 -12.84
C ARG A 145 7.99 15.06 -11.73
N ASP A 146 6.86 14.87 -11.05
CA ASP A 146 6.79 13.93 -9.94
C ASP A 146 6.89 12.47 -10.41
N PHE A 147 6.40 12.17 -11.61
CA PHE A 147 6.62 10.85 -12.22
C PHE A 147 8.11 10.58 -12.42
N VAL A 148 8.84 11.50 -13.06
CA VAL A 148 10.28 11.36 -13.29
C VAL A 148 11.05 11.28 -11.97
N LYS A 149 10.72 12.15 -10.99
CA LYS A 149 11.28 12.07 -9.64
C LYS A 149 11.07 10.69 -9.01
N ASN A 150 9.85 10.17 -9.06
CA ASN A 150 9.53 8.86 -8.49
C ASN A 150 10.27 7.71 -9.18
N VAL A 151 10.53 7.81 -10.48
CA VAL A 151 11.36 6.85 -11.22
C VAL A 151 12.80 6.90 -10.71
N LEU A 152 13.43 8.07 -10.69
CA LEU A 152 14.82 8.23 -10.28
C LEU A 152 15.10 7.80 -8.83
N TYR A 153 14.13 7.95 -7.93
CA TYR A 153 14.26 7.58 -6.51
C TYR A 153 13.78 6.17 -6.16
N ASN A 154 13.41 5.35 -7.15
CA ASN A 154 12.87 4.03 -6.87
C ASN A 154 13.90 2.92 -7.11
N PRO A 155 14.44 2.27 -6.04
CA PRO A 155 15.49 1.25 -6.17
C PRO A 155 15.09 0.03 -7.01
N VAL A 156 13.81 -0.13 -7.33
CA VAL A 156 13.33 -1.23 -8.16
C VAL A 156 14.01 -1.25 -9.53
N TYR A 157 14.37 -0.09 -10.08
CA TYR A 157 15.00 0.00 -11.39
C TYR A 157 16.45 -0.51 -11.40
N MET A 158 17.13 -0.52 -10.27
CA MET A 158 18.45 -1.17 -10.11
C MET A 158 18.35 -2.61 -9.54
N GLY A 159 17.18 -3.25 -9.65
CA GLY A 159 16.99 -4.62 -9.22
C GLY A 159 16.76 -4.83 -7.73
N LYS A 160 16.43 -3.77 -6.95
CA LYS A 160 16.26 -3.87 -5.50
C LYS A 160 14.82 -3.63 -5.05
N ILE A 161 14.44 -4.25 -3.95
CA ILE A 161 13.12 -4.11 -3.31
C ILE A 161 13.25 -3.26 -2.06
N ALA A 162 12.65 -2.07 -2.07
CA ALA A 162 12.54 -1.22 -0.90
C ALA A 162 11.25 -1.54 -0.13
N TYR A 163 11.36 -1.71 1.20
CA TYR A 163 10.24 -1.96 2.09
C TYR A 163 10.04 -0.82 3.06
N GLY A 164 8.79 -0.41 3.29
CA GLY A 164 8.47 0.58 4.31
C GLY A 164 8.79 2.04 3.95
N ARG A 165 9.04 2.37 2.68
CA ARG A 165 9.30 3.76 2.22
C ARG A 165 8.20 4.75 2.63
N ARG A 166 6.98 4.27 2.78
CA ARG A 166 5.81 5.06 3.20
C ARG A 166 5.09 4.34 4.32
N ARG A 167 4.70 5.10 5.33
CA ARG A 167 3.91 4.62 6.46
C ARG A 167 2.63 5.44 6.53
N THR A 168 1.52 4.76 6.76
CA THR A 168 0.25 5.43 7.02
C THR A 168 0.09 5.61 8.52
N GLU A 169 -0.04 6.84 8.96
CA GLU A 169 -0.17 7.22 10.36
C GLU A 169 -1.50 7.96 10.59
N LYS A 170 -2.01 7.85 11.82
CA LYS A 170 -3.21 8.56 12.22
C LYS A 170 -2.87 10.05 12.40
N LYS A 171 -3.68 10.91 11.82
CA LYS A 171 -3.53 12.36 12.00
C LYS A 171 -3.95 12.75 13.41
N GLN A 172 -3.05 13.37 14.15
CA GLN A 172 -3.34 13.86 15.50
C GLN A 172 -4.53 14.82 15.51
N GLY A 173 -5.40 14.70 16.52
CA GLY A 173 -6.58 15.55 16.65
C GLY A 173 -7.78 15.15 15.77
N THR A 174 -7.68 14.06 15.02
CA THR A 174 -8.78 13.54 14.20
C THR A 174 -9.17 12.12 14.60
N ARG A 175 -10.46 11.78 14.45
CA ARG A 175 -10.97 10.46 14.86
C ARG A 175 -10.50 9.35 13.90
N ASN A 176 -10.53 9.58 12.60
CA ASN A 176 -10.32 8.55 11.57
C ASN A 176 -9.44 8.98 10.38
N GLU A 177 -8.91 10.22 10.40
CA GLU A 177 -8.07 10.66 9.29
C GLU A 177 -6.68 10.03 9.37
N MET A 178 -6.24 9.52 8.24
CA MET A 178 -4.92 8.94 8.06
C MET A 178 -4.14 9.78 7.05
N HIS A 179 -2.84 9.90 7.26
CA HIS A 179 -1.94 10.53 6.30
C HIS A 179 -0.75 9.63 6.02
N VAL A 180 -0.16 9.81 4.85
CA VAL A 180 1.02 9.05 4.43
C VAL A 180 2.27 9.85 4.78
N VAL A 181 3.18 9.24 5.52
CA VAL A 181 4.49 9.81 5.88
C VAL A 181 5.57 9.04 5.13
N GLU A 182 6.45 9.78 4.46
CA GLU A 182 7.64 9.20 3.85
C GLU A 182 8.69 8.94 4.93
N GLN A 183 9.32 7.78 4.87
CA GLN A 183 10.38 7.41 5.80
C GLN A 183 11.73 7.80 5.21
N SER A 184 12.59 8.43 6.01
CA SER A 184 13.95 8.79 5.62
C SER A 184 14.87 7.57 5.54
N GLU A 185 14.60 6.56 6.36
CA GLU A 185 15.35 5.31 6.40
C GLU A 185 14.40 4.13 6.21
N PHE A 186 14.75 3.24 5.32
CA PHE A 186 13.98 2.03 5.04
C PHE A 186 14.92 0.93 4.52
N PRO A 187 14.65 -0.34 4.84
CA PRO A 187 15.43 -1.45 4.35
C PRO A 187 15.25 -1.63 2.83
N VAL A 188 16.36 -1.95 2.17
CA VAL A 188 16.42 -2.28 0.74
C VAL A 188 17.06 -3.66 0.61
N TYR A 189 16.41 -4.55 -0.12
CA TYR A 189 16.82 -5.94 -0.32
C TYR A 189 17.10 -6.22 -1.79
N GLU A 190 17.95 -7.20 -2.07
CA GLU A 190 18.15 -7.68 -3.44
C GLU A 190 16.84 -8.25 -4.00
N GLY A 191 16.43 -7.76 -5.17
CA GLY A 191 15.24 -8.23 -5.86
C GLY A 191 15.48 -9.48 -6.69
N GLN A 192 14.45 -10.26 -6.94
CA GLN A 192 14.49 -11.40 -7.85
C GLN A 192 14.21 -11.01 -9.32
N HIS A 193 13.89 -9.74 -9.56
CA HIS A 193 13.59 -9.21 -10.88
C HIS A 193 14.85 -8.64 -11.56
N GLU A 194 14.81 -8.61 -12.88
CA GLU A 194 15.87 -8.04 -13.69
C GLU A 194 15.94 -6.52 -13.53
N ALA A 195 17.15 -5.97 -13.34
CA ALA A 195 17.38 -4.54 -13.29
C ALA A 195 17.24 -3.91 -14.69
N ILE A 196 16.63 -2.73 -14.78
CA ILE A 196 16.59 -1.94 -16.02
C ILE A 196 17.83 -1.06 -16.14
N ILE A 197 18.35 -0.59 -15.00
CA ILE A 197 19.47 0.34 -14.87
C ILE A 197 20.56 -0.31 -14.02
N SER A 198 21.82 -0.03 -14.36
CA SER A 198 22.96 -0.46 -13.55
C SER A 198 22.99 0.24 -12.20
N GLU A 199 23.65 -0.35 -11.19
CA GLU A 199 23.87 0.33 -9.91
C GLU A 199 24.73 1.58 -10.08
N GLU A 200 25.71 1.58 -11.00
CA GLU A 200 26.57 2.72 -11.30
C GLU A 200 25.78 3.93 -11.81
N ASP A 201 24.80 3.69 -12.66
CA ASP A 201 23.95 4.75 -13.22
C ASP A 201 22.88 5.23 -12.21
N TRP A 202 22.62 4.44 -11.18
CA TRP A 202 21.61 4.81 -10.19
C TRP A 202 22.19 5.68 -9.05
N TYR A 203 23.46 5.49 -8.64
CA TYR A 203 24.16 6.27 -7.61
C TYR A 203 24.86 7.50 -8.17
#